data_9e5a6bbc33ca59f3287fdd53acc70834
#
_entry.id   9e5a6bbc33ca59f3287fdd53acc70834
#
_cell.length_a   1.000
_cell.length_b   1.000
_cell.length_c   1.000
_cell.angle_alpha   90.00
_cell.angle_beta   90.00
_cell.angle_gamma   90.00
#
_symmetry.space_group_name_H-M   'P 1'
#
loop_
_entity.id
_entity.type
_entity.pdbx_description
1 polymer ?
#
loop_
_entity_poly.entity_id
_entity_poly.type
_entity_poly.pdbx_seq_one_letter_code
_entity_poly.pdbx_strand_id
1 'polypeptide(L)'
;MSDVSHSDACAHAAAMREALFRLRQNLARFPGARRVAEVLAAAVDEWRRGTSTECRAALAAISANSNWSPQLVDASMDALLAPFSLDALISFAATMTARARLGGFIMPANGPGGGLHELVAALLSGAAAIVKTSHREPVFFPAFAHTLRRVDRAIGNRLEVVTFGRERDDLIRIMNDECDFIVALGDDASLARLAGASRRFGFGSRTSGALISLAPPTNFAALADAVARDVVLFEQQGCLSPHHIFIDGGDDAAARDFARSLALALSMLAEALPPAKLSFHTAAAIRRIRERARWRMIGAHDAELIEDRTMAWTVVFDPSAHFTMSPGYRTMTVSTIRDADDLASRLAPVTGRLEAFALAVAGPTRVRFLDVLAGAGVTYVCDPGRMQSPPLNWPHGGGAFLDFLAGRDE
;
A
#
# COMPACT_ATOMS: atom_id res chain seq x y z
N MET A 1 29.41 23.99 -16.38
CA MET A 1 28.44 22.98 -15.90
C MET A 1 27.01 23.53 -15.68
N SER A 2 26.76 24.84 -15.61
CA SER A 2 25.43 25.45 -15.39
C SER A 2 24.50 25.48 -16.60
N ASP A 3 25.02 25.59 -17.81
CA ASP A 3 24.20 25.75 -19.04
C ASP A 3 23.51 24.45 -19.51
N VAL A 4 24.18 23.30 -19.37
CA VAL A 4 23.60 22.01 -19.78
C VAL A 4 22.43 21.63 -18.85
N SER A 5 22.54 21.94 -17.57
CA SER A 5 21.47 21.64 -16.59
C SER A 5 20.20 22.50 -16.79
N HIS A 6 20.37 23.75 -17.27
CA HIS A 6 19.26 24.67 -17.54
C HIS A 6 18.50 24.28 -18.83
N SER A 7 19.24 23.91 -19.89
CA SER A 7 18.66 23.40 -21.13
C SER A 7 17.83 22.14 -20.93
N ASP A 8 18.35 21.17 -20.13
CA ASP A 8 17.65 19.93 -19.82
C ASP A 8 16.39 20.18 -18.97
N ALA A 9 16.45 21.12 -18.03
CA ALA A 9 15.28 21.51 -17.22
C ALA A 9 14.16 22.10 -18.09
N CYS A 10 14.49 22.97 -19.03
CA CYS A 10 13.53 23.56 -19.98
C CYS A 10 12.93 22.50 -20.91
N ALA A 11 13.73 21.55 -21.39
CA ALA A 11 13.25 20.46 -22.25
C ALA A 11 12.25 19.56 -21.51
N HIS A 12 12.51 19.19 -20.25
CA HIS A 12 11.57 18.41 -19.44
C HIS A 12 10.26 19.16 -19.16
N ALA A 13 10.34 20.47 -18.88
CA ALA A 13 9.15 21.29 -18.66
C ALA A 13 8.29 21.39 -19.94
N ALA A 14 8.91 21.54 -21.11
CA ALA A 14 8.22 21.56 -22.40
C ALA A 14 7.54 20.20 -22.70
N ALA A 15 8.25 19.09 -22.50
CA ALA A 15 7.72 17.75 -22.70
C ALA A 15 6.53 17.46 -21.78
N MET A 16 6.59 17.93 -20.54
CA MET A 16 5.50 17.80 -19.59
C MET A 16 4.24 18.57 -20.02
N ARG A 17 4.38 19.82 -20.44
CA ARG A 17 3.25 20.62 -20.96
C ARG A 17 2.63 20.01 -22.20
N GLU A 18 3.45 19.46 -23.09
CA GLU A 18 2.95 18.75 -24.27
C GLU A 18 2.15 17.49 -23.88
N ALA A 19 2.63 16.72 -22.90
CA ALA A 19 1.89 15.55 -22.38
C ALA A 19 0.54 15.96 -21.78
N LEU A 20 0.52 17.01 -20.96
CA LEU A 20 -0.71 17.56 -20.36
C LEU A 20 -1.68 18.07 -21.43
N PHE A 21 -1.18 18.74 -22.45
CA PHE A 21 -2.00 19.20 -23.59
C PHE A 21 -2.65 18.03 -24.34
N ARG A 22 -1.88 16.96 -24.64
CA ARG A 22 -2.43 15.75 -25.26
C ARG A 22 -3.52 15.09 -24.38
N LEU A 23 -3.31 15.03 -23.07
CA LEU A 23 -4.31 14.49 -22.15
C LEU A 23 -5.59 15.32 -22.13
N ARG A 24 -5.50 16.65 -22.15
CA ARG A 24 -6.67 17.53 -22.22
C ARG A 24 -7.47 17.34 -23.51
N GLN A 25 -6.82 17.14 -24.65
CA GLN A 25 -7.50 16.84 -25.90
C GLN A 25 -8.27 15.50 -25.87
N ASN A 26 -7.80 14.52 -25.07
CA ASN A 26 -8.43 13.23 -24.93
C ASN A 26 -9.61 13.23 -23.94
N LEU A 27 -9.80 14.27 -23.13
CA LEU A 27 -10.91 14.34 -22.16
C LEU A 27 -12.29 14.22 -22.83
N ALA A 28 -12.52 14.92 -23.94
CA ALA A 28 -13.78 14.91 -24.65
C ALA A 28 -14.15 13.53 -25.28
N ARG A 29 -13.18 12.59 -25.33
CA ARG A 29 -13.33 11.28 -25.95
C ARG A 29 -13.49 10.16 -24.92
N PHE A 30 -14.24 10.39 -23.85
CA PHE A 30 -14.49 9.36 -22.85
C PHE A 30 -15.40 8.26 -23.40
N PRO A 31 -14.95 7.00 -23.49
CA PRO A 31 -15.71 5.92 -24.13
C PRO A 31 -16.77 5.30 -23.21
N GLY A 32 -16.91 5.82 -21.98
CA GLY A 32 -17.79 5.30 -20.94
C GLY A 32 -17.08 4.36 -19.96
N ALA A 33 -17.53 4.39 -18.71
CA ALA A 33 -16.88 3.67 -17.59
C ALA A 33 -16.82 2.15 -17.81
N ARG A 34 -17.88 1.56 -18.43
CA ARG A 34 -17.90 0.13 -18.75
C ARG A 34 -16.75 -0.26 -19.69
N ARG A 35 -16.53 0.52 -20.77
CA ARG A 35 -15.44 0.23 -21.72
C ARG A 35 -14.07 0.38 -21.04
N VAL A 36 -13.90 1.37 -20.17
CA VAL A 36 -12.68 1.52 -19.38
C VAL A 36 -12.47 0.32 -18.46
N ALA A 37 -13.52 -0.18 -17.79
CA ALA A 37 -13.46 -1.37 -16.95
C ALA A 37 -13.02 -2.62 -17.74
N GLU A 38 -13.56 -2.83 -18.95
CA GLU A 38 -13.18 -3.96 -19.82
C GLU A 38 -11.69 -3.91 -20.19
N VAL A 39 -11.18 -2.74 -20.53
CA VAL A 39 -9.77 -2.58 -20.92
C VAL A 39 -8.84 -2.71 -19.72
N LEU A 40 -9.22 -2.17 -18.56
CA LEU A 40 -8.47 -2.34 -17.31
C LEU A 40 -8.41 -3.82 -16.92
N ALA A 41 -9.54 -4.55 -16.98
CA ALA A 41 -9.58 -5.97 -16.68
C ALA A 41 -8.66 -6.78 -17.61
N ALA A 42 -8.68 -6.49 -18.92
CA ALA A 42 -7.82 -7.16 -19.89
C ALA A 42 -6.33 -6.90 -19.62
N ALA A 43 -5.97 -5.65 -19.28
CA ALA A 43 -4.60 -5.31 -18.90
C ALA A 43 -4.16 -6.01 -17.60
N VAL A 44 -5.02 -6.02 -16.58
CA VAL A 44 -4.77 -6.71 -15.30
C VAL A 44 -4.60 -8.22 -15.51
N ASP A 45 -5.47 -8.83 -16.29
CA ASP A 45 -5.38 -10.27 -16.63
C ASP A 45 -4.07 -10.63 -17.31
N GLU A 46 -3.57 -9.77 -18.19
CA GLU A 46 -2.28 -9.97 -18.86
C GLU A 46 -1.12 -9.93 -17.85
N TRP A 47 -1.14 -8.98 -16.93
CA TRP A 47 -0.13 -8.86 -15.88
C TRP A 47 -0.16 -10.05 -14.91
N ARG A 48 -1.35 -10.46 -14.46
CA ARG A 48 -1.51 -11.59 -13.54
C ARG A 48 -1.09 -12.93 -14.14
N ARG A 49 -1.34 -13.14 -15.44
CA ARG A 49 -0.93 -14.36 -16.15
C ARG A 49 0.50 -14.32 -16.67
N GLY A 50 1.14 -13.16 -16.66
CA GLY A 50 2.48 -12.98 -17.22
C GLY A 50 2.57 -13.40 -18.70
N THR A 51 1.49 -13.18 -19.47
CA THR A 51 1.35 -13.75 -20.82
C THR A 51 2.18 -13.04 -21.87
N SER A 52 2.45 -11.72 -21.70
CA SER A 52 3.28 -10.96 -22.64
C SER A 52 4.74 -10.93 -22.23
N THR A 53 5.62 -10.79 -23.22
CA THR A 53 7.06 -10.59 -23.01
C THR A 53 7.33 -9.29 -22.27
N GLU A 54 6.55 -8.25 -22.55
CA GLU A 54 6.66 -6.93 -21.94
C GLU A 54 6.32 -6.98 -20.45
N CYS A 55 5.23 -7.66 -20.05
CA CYS A 55 4.88 -7.82 -18.64
C CYS A 55 5.96 -8.61 -17.89
N ARG A 56 6.47 -9.71 -18.45
CA ARG A 56 7.56 -10.47 -17.82
C ARG A 56 8.84 -9.62 -17.68
N ALA A 57 9.19 -8.86 -18.71
CA ALA A 57 10.34 -7.95 -18.64
C ALA A 57 10.15 -6.86 -17.57
N ALA A 58 8.94 -6.33 -17.43
CA ALA A 58 8.61 -5.34 -16.39
C ALA A 58 8.70 -5.96 -14.99
N LEU A 59 8.16 -7.17 -14.75
CA LEU A 59 8.28 -7.87 -13.47
C LEU A 59 9.74 -8.14 -13.10
N ALA A 60 10.56 -8.58 -14.06
CA ALA A 60 12.00 -8.76 -13.86
C ALA A 60 12.72 -7.42 -13.54
N ALA A 61 12.34 -6.33 -14.20
CA ALA A 61 12.90 -5.01 -13.94
C ALA A 61 12.46 -4.47 -12.55
N ILE A 62 11.22 -4.72 -12.13
CA ILE A 62 10.75 -4.40 -10.77
C ILE A 62 11.59 -5.15 -9.73
N SER A 63 11.82 -6.45 -9.92
CA SER A 63 12.66 -7.26 -9.03
C SER A 63 14.09 -6.69 -8.93
N ALA A 64 14.71 -6.39 -10.06
CA ALA A 64 16.05 -5.82 -10.10
C ALA A 64 16.13 -4.44 -9.41
N ASN A 65 15.12 -3.59 -9.62
CA ASN A 65 15.11 -2.22 -9.09
C ASN A 65 14.78 -2.17 -7.58
N SER A 66 13.87 -3.02 -7.10
CA SER A 66 13.44 -3.05 -5.71
C SER A 66 14.35 -3.87 -4.79
N ASN A 67 15.23 -4.72 -5.35
CA ASN A 67 15.95 -5.78 -4.67
C ASN A 67 15.04 -6.87 -4.04
N TRP A 68 13.79 -6.97 -4.50
CA TRP A 68 12.89 -8.05 -4.10
C TRP A 68 13.14 -9.29 -4.96
N SER A 69 12.95 -10.46 -4.39
CA SER A 69 13.03 -11.70 -5.17
C SER A 69 11.93 -11.73 -6.25
N PRO A 70 12.16 -12.39 -7.41
CA PRO A 70 11.11 -12.54 -8.42
C PRO A 70 9.83 -13.15 -7.86
N GLN A 71 9.93 -14.15 -6.99
CA GLN A 71 8.80 -14.81 -6.34
C GLN A 71 7.99 -13.83 -5.47
N LEU A 72 8.67 -12.93 -4.75
CA LEU A 72 8.01 -11.92 -3.94
C LEU A 72 7.32 -10.86 -4.80
N VAL A 73 7.95 -10.45 -5.91
CA VAL A 73 7.34 -9.53 -6.88
C VAL A 73 6.07 -10.16 -7.45
N ASP A 74 6.14 -11.40 -7.92
CA ASP A 74 4.99 -12.10 -8.50
C ASP A 74 3.84 -12.22 -7.49
N ALA A 75 4.13 -12.65 -6.26
CA ALA A 75 3.12 -12.79 -5.20
C ALA A 75 2.50 -11.45 -4.79
N SER A 76 3.32 -10.38 -4.67
CA SER A 76 2.85 -9.05 -4.32
C SER A 76 2.02 -8.42 -5.44
N MET A 77 2.43 -8.61 -6.69
CA MET A 77 1.67 -8.12 -7.84
C MET A 77 0.36 -8.88 -8.04
N ASP A 78 0.32 -10.20 -7.81
CA ASP A 78 -0.94 -10.95 -7.84
C ASP A 78 -1.91 -10.45 -6.76
N ALA A 79 -1.44 -10.21 -5.54
CA ALA A 79 -2.24 -9.66 -4.46
C ALA A 79 -2.78 -8.25 -4.79
N LEU A 80 -1.93 -7.35 -5.32
CA LEU A 80 -2.32 -6.01 -5.76
C LEU A 80 -3.41 -6.06 -6.82
N LEU A 81 -3.27 -6.95 -7.79
CA LEU A 81 -4.12 -6.99 -8.99
C LEU A 81 -5.39 -7.84 -8.80
N ALA A 82 -5.43 -8.69 -7.76
CA ALA A 82 -6.57 -9.59 -7.51
C ALA A 82 -7.94 -8.88 -7.42
N PRO A 83 -8.09 -7.69 -6.82
CA PRO A 83 -9.36 -6.99 -6.73
C PRO A 83 -9.91 -6.46 -8.07
N PHE A 84 -9.08 -6.35 -9.11
CA PHE A 84 -9.44 -5.72 -10.38
C PHE A 84 -10.02 -6.72 -11.41
N SER A 85 -10.91 -7.63 -10.96
CA SER A 85 -11.64 -8.50 -11.88
C SER A 85 -12.65 -7.70 -12.72
N LEU A 86 -13.04 -8.23 -13.89
CA LEU A 86 -13.99 -7.55 -14.77
C LEU A 86 -15.30 -7.22 -14.05
N ASP A 87 -15.86 -8.18 -13.31
CA ASP A 87 -17.12 -7.99 -12.59
C ASP A 87 -17.00 -6.94 -11.48
N ALA A 88 -15.89 -6.93 -10.73
CA ALA A 88 -15.63 -5.95 -9.71
C ALA A 88 -15.46 -4.54 -10.31
N LEU A 89 -14.72 -4.42 -11.42
CA LEU A 89 -14.53 -3.16 -12.14
C LEU A 89 -15.83 -2.62 -12.72
N ILE A 90 -16.68 -3.47 -13.32
CA ILE A 90 -17.99 -3.05 -13.84
C ILE A 90 -18.91 -2.61 -12.69
N SER A 91 -18.97 -3.38 -11.61
CA SER A 91 -19.79 -3.04 -10.44
C SER A 91 -19.33 -1.72 -9.80
N PHE A 92 -18.02 -1.52 -9.69
CA PHE A 92 -17.44 -0.29 -9.16
C PHE A 92 -17.69 0.91 -10.09
N ALA A 93 -17.52 0.72 -11.41
CA ALA A 93 -17.80 1.73 -12.43
C ALA A 93 -19.25 2.23 -12.38
N ALA A 94 -20.21 1.36 -12.05
CA ALA A 94 -21.62 1.73 -11.93
C ALA A 94 -21.89 2.69 -10.75
N THR A 95 -21.01 2.76 -9.76
CA THR A 95 -21.11 3.71 -8.62
C THR A 95 -20.47 5.07 -8.91
N MET A 96 -19.70 5.20 -10.03
CA MET A 96 -18.95 6.40 -10.36
C MET A 96 -19.78 7.45 -11.05
N THR A 97 -19.57 8.71 -10.69
CA THR A 97 -20.08 9.84 -11.44
C THR A 97 -19.06 10.26 -12.48
N ALA A 98 -19.42 10.19 -13.76
CA ALA A 98 -18.51 10.54 -14.85
C ALA A 98 -18.25 12.07 -14.86
N ARG A 99 -16.96 12.44 -14.79
CA ARG A 99 -16.48 13.82 -14.94
C ARG A 99 -15.19 13.84 -15.74
N ALA A 100 -15.22 14.54 -16.88
CA ALA A 100 -14.04 14.70 -17.74
C ALA A 100 -13.09 15.73 -17.11
N ARG A 101 -12.11 15.28 -16.33
CA ARG A 101 -11.10 16.13 -15.65
C ARG A 101 -9.71 15.58 -15.88
N LEU A 102 -8.71 16.46 -15.79
CA LEU A 102 -7.29 16.10 -15.83
C LEU A 102 -6.75 15.98 -14.41
N GLY A 103 -6.37 14.78 -14.02
CA GLY A 103 -5.77 14.50 -12.71
C GLY A 103 -4.26 14.35 -12.76
N GLY A 104 -3.58 14.97 -11.80
CA GLY A 104 -2.18 14.72 -11.51
C GLY A 104 -2.03 13.72 -10.37
N PHE A 105 -1.22 12.67 -10.56
CA PHE A 105 -1.02 11.63 -9.55
C PHE A 105 0.45 11.56 -9.17
N ILE A 106 0.76 11.67 -7.89
CA ILE A 106 2.10 11.51 -7.33
C ILE A 106 2.13 10.20 -6.57
N MET A 107 2.80 9.21 -7.15
CA MET A 107 2.82 7.84 -6.63
C MET A 107 3.89 7.64 -5.56
N PRO A 108 3.64 6.74 -4.57
CA PRO A 108 4.60 6.45 -3.51
C PRO A 108 5.82 5.69 -4.07
N ALA A 109 6.88 5.62 -3.27
CA ALA A 109 8.15 5.02 -3.66
C ALA A 109 8.48 3.74 -2.88
N ASN A 110 7.52 3.22 -2.10
CA ASN A 110 7.71 2.11 -1.17
C ASN A 110 7.41 0.72 -1.74
N GLY A 111 6.90 0.66 -2.97
CA GLY A 111 6.62 -0.60 -3.67
C GLY A 111 5.96 -0.39 -5.02
N PRO A 112 5.96 -1.41 -5.88
CA PRO A 112 5.34 -1.34 -7.19
C PRO A 112 3.82 -1.24 -7.09
N GLY A 113 3.23 -0.39 -7.94
CA GLY A 113 1.78 -0.27 -8.10
C GLY A 113 1.03 0.44 -6.98
N GLY A 114 1.72 0.99 -5.98
CA GLY A 114 1.08 1.84 -4.98
C GLY A 114 0.34 3.01 -5.65
N GLY A 115 -0.95 3.21 -5.30
CA GLY A 115 -1.81 4.22 -5.93
C GLY A 115 -2.61 3.73 -7.15
N LEU A 116 -2.54 2.43 -7.48
CA LEU A 116 -3.30 1.88 -8.61
C LEU A 116 -4.82 1.97 -8.37
N HIS A 117 -5.30 1.79 -7.15
CA HIS A 117 -6.72 1.91 -6.82
C HIS A 117 -7.26 3.32 -7.14
N GLU A 118 -6.53 4.36 -6.75
CA GLU A 118 -6.89 5.76 -6.97
C GLU A 118 -6.86 6.10 -8.47
N LEU A 119 -5.84 5.63 -9.17
CA LEU A 119 -5.72 5.81 -10.61
C LEU A 119 -6.88 5.13 -11.36
N VAL A 120 -7.20 3.89 -11.01
CA VAL A 120 -8.31 3.13 -11.62
C VAL A 120 -9.65 3.82 -11.35
N ALA A 121 -9.91 4.27 -10.12
CA ALA A 121 -11.11 5.03 -9.79
C ALA A 121 -11.23 6.31 -10.63
N ALA A 122 -10.14 7.05 -10.79
CA ALA A 122 -10.12 8.26 -11.61
C ALA A 122 -10.36 7.95 -13.10
N LEU A 123 -9.73 6.92 -13.66
CA LEU A 123 -9.97 6.53 -15.06
C LEU A 123 -11.42 6.09 -15.30
N LEU A 124 -12.00 5.32 -14.36
CA LEU A 124 -13.41 4.92 -14.42
C LEU A 124 -14.37 6.11 -14.30
N SER A 125 -14.01 7.14 -13.54
CA SER A 125 -14.78 8.40 -13.46
C SER A 125 -14.66 9.30 -14.68
N GLY A 126 -13.90 8.90 -15.71
CA GLY A 126 -13.71 9.68 -16.94
C GLY A 126 -12.54 10.66 -16.90
N ALA A 127 -11.70 10.63 -15.88
CA ALA A 127 -10.51 11.45 -15.84
C ALA A 127 -9.46 10.97 -16.87
N ALA A 128 -8.64 11.90 -17.36
CA ALA A 128 -7.31 11.61 -17.90
C ALA A 128 -6.28 11.88 -16.81
N ALA A 129 -5.16 11.18 -16.83
CA ALA A 129 -4.20 11.22 -15.73
C ALA A 129 -2.76 11.41 -16.23
N ILE A 130 -2.03 12.32 -15.58
CA ILE A 130 -0.58 12.34 -15.60
C ILE A 130 -0.07 11.75 -14.29
N VAL A 131 0.73 10.68 -14.38
CA VAL A 131 1.27 9.96 -13.22
C VAL A 131 2.75 10.27 -13.07
N LYS A 132 3.11 10.85 -11.95
CA LYS A 132 4.51 11.04 -11.54
C LYS A 132 4.96 9.84 -10.72
N THR A 133 5.97 9.09 -11.20
CA THR A 133 6.63 8.03 -10.46
C THR A 133 7.93 8.51 -9.82
N SER A 134 8.42 7.74 -8.84
CA SER A 134 9.73 7.96 -8.22
C SER A 134 10.84 7.24 -8.99
N HIS A 135 12.08 7.74 -8.92
CA HIS A 135 13.26 6.97 -9.36
C HIS A 135 13.47 5.65 -8.59
N ARG A 136 12.83 5.49 -7.44
CA ARG A 136 12.88 4.23 -6.67
C ARG A 136 11.92 3.16 -7.19
N GLU A 137 10.83 3.59 -7.83
CA GLU A 137 9.89 2.72 -8.53
C GLU A 137 9.50 3.36 -9.87
N PRO A 138 10.36 3.25 -10.89
CA PRO A 138 10.12 3.86 -12.21
C PRO A 138 9.50 2.88 -13.21
N VAL A 139 9.16 1.65 -12.83
CA VAL A 139 8.91 0.55 -13.78
C VAL A 139 7.42 0.28 -13.97
N PHE A 140 6.67 0.08 -12.87
CA PHE A 140 5.29 -0.42 -12.96
C PHE A 140 4.38 0.45 -13.82
N PHE A 141 4.24 1.75 -13.47
CA PHE A 141 3.27 2.61 -14.16
C PHE A 141 3.60 2.86 -15.63
N PRO A 142 4.86 3.09 -16.06
CA PRO A 142 5.19 3.16 -17.49
C PRO A 142 4.84 1.88 -18.25
N ALA A 143 5.15 0.71 -17.69
CA ALA A 143 4.85 -0.57 -18.32
C ALA A 143 3.32 -0.85 -18.35
N PHE A 144 2.60 -0.52 -17.27
CA PHE A 144 1.14 -0.64 -17.22
C PHE A 144 0.45 0.29 -18.23
N ALA A 145 0.90 1.55 -18.35
CA ALA A 145 0.42 2.48 -19.36
C ALA A 145 0.68 1.97 -20.79
N HIS A 146 1.83 1.34 -21.02
CA HIS A 146 2.13 0.70 -22.31
C HIS A 146 1.15 -0.45 -22.59
N THR A 147 0.89 -1.31 -21.60
CA THR A 147 -0.10 -2.40 -21.73
C THR A 147 -1.48 -1.84 -22.06
N LEU A 148 -1.94 -0.79 -21.38
CA LEU A 148 -3.23 -0.15 -21.67
C LEU A 148 -3.30 0.37 -23.10
N ARG A 149 -2.24 1.04 -23.61
CA ARG A 149 -2.20 1.53 -25.01
C ARG A 149 -2.23 0.43 -26.03
N ARG A 150 -1.65 -0.72 -25.71
CA ARG A 150 -1.65 -1.89 -26.59
C ARG A 150 -3.03 -2.59 -26.60
N VAL A 151 -3.70 -2.66 -25.46
CA VAL A 151 -5.05 -3.23 -25.35
C VAL A 151 -6.10 -2.33 -26.00
N ASP A 152 -6.05 -1.02 -25.71
CA ASP A 152 -6.93 -0.02 -26.32
C ASP A 152 -6.23 1.34 -26.35
N ARG A 153 -5.90 1.81 -27.55
CA ARG A 153 -5.14 3.05 -27.75
C ARG A 153 -5.90 4.29 -27.24
N ALA A 154 -7.23 4.32 -27.38
CA ALA A 154 -8.01 5.48 -26.97
C ALA A 154 -8.02 5.63 -25.44
N ILE A 155 -8.11 4.52 -24.71
CA ILE A 155 -8.06 4.49 -23.24
C ILE A 155 -6.62 4.68 -22.77
N GLY A 156 -5.65 4.00 -23.35
CA GLY A 156 -4.25 4.15 -22.96
C GLY A 156 -3.68 5.56 -23.17
N ASN A 157 -4.20 6.32 -24.17
CA ASN A 157 -3.85 7.72 -24.37
C ASN A 157 -4.46 8.69 -23.33
N ARG A 158 -5.26 8.19 -22.40
CA ARG A 158 -5.73 8.95 -21.23
C ARG A 158 -4.77 8.89 -20.05
N LEU A 159 -3.67 8.15 -20.18
CA LEU A 159 -2.65 7.97 -19.15
C LEU A 159 -1.27 8.31 -19.71
N GLU A 160 -0.63 9.31 -19.14
CA GLU A 160 0.77 9.64 -19.36
C GLU A 160 1.56 9.43 -18.06
N VAL A 161 2.78 8.94 -18.18
CA VAL A 161 3.65 8.68 -17.02
C VAL A 161 4.96 9.43 -17.18
N VAL A 162 5.35 10.13 -16.12
CA VAL A 162 6.59 10.89 -16.03
C VAL A 162 7.39 10.46 -14.81
N THR A 163 8.71 10.42 -14.94
CA THR A 163 9.61 10.05 -13.82
C THR A 163 10.58 11.19 -13.57
N PHE A 164 10.52 11.75 -12.36
CA PHE A 164 11.46 12.77 -11.92
C PHE A 164 11.65 12.76 -10.39
N GLY A 165 12.77 13.32 -9.95
CA GLY A 165 13.11 13.39 -8.53
C GLY A 165 12.30 14.45 -7.78
N ARG A 166 12.34 14.35 -6.45
CA ARG A 166 11.61 15.28 -5.56
C ARG A 166 12.12 16.71 -5.60
N GLU A 167 13.32 16.94 -6.12
CA GLU A 167 13.97 18.25 -6.28
C GLU A 167 13.40 19.09 -7.42
N ARG A 168 12.61 18.50 -8.31
CA ARG A 168 12.00 19.16 -9.48
C ARG A 168 10.69 19.86 -9.11
N ASP A 169 10.79 20.89 -8.26
CA ASP A 169 9.63 21.71 -7.86
C ASP A 169 9.01 22.48 -9.04
N ASP A 170 9.80 22.75 -10.09
CA ASP A 170 9.34 23.33 -11.34
C ASP A 170 8.29 22.43 -12.05
N LEU A 171 8.53 21.13 -12.13
CA LEU A 171 7.60 20.17 -12.74
C LEU A 171 6.36 19.94 -11.87
N ILE A 172 6.52 19.93 -10.53
CA ILE A 172 5.38 19.87 -9.60
C ILE A 172 4.47 21.10 -9.78
N ARG A 173 5.04 22.30 -9.94
CA ARG A 173 4.25 23.51 -10.21
C ARG A 173 3.46 23.38 -11.51
N ILE A 174 4.08 22.92 -12.59
CA ILE A 174 3.39 22.70 -13.86
C ILE A 174 2.20 21.75 -13.67
N MET A 175 2.37 20.64 -12.91
CA MET A 175 1.25 19.74 -12.61
C MET A 175 0.14 20.45 -11.82
N ASN A 176 0.50 21.22 -10.80
CA ASN A 176 -0.47 21.96 -9.97
C ASN A 176 -1.27 23.00 -10.77
N ASP A 177 -0.61 23.67 -11.70
CA ASP A 177 -1.21 24.74 -12.51
C ASP A 177 -2.09 24.19 -13.64
N GLU A 178 -1.73 23.04 -14.20
CA GLU A 178 -2.37 22.49 -15.40
C GLU A 178 -3.40 21.39 -15.09
N CYS A 179 -3.33 20.71 -13.94
CA CYS A 179 -4.28 19.67 -13.56
C CYS A 179 -5.47 20.24 -12.80
N ASP A 180 -6.66 19.68 -13.05
CA ASP A 180 -7.90 20.09 -12.37
C ASP A 180 -7.90 19.60 -10.91
N PHE A 181 -7.14 18.57 -10.60
CA PHE A 181 -6.89 18.07 -9.24
C PHE A 181 -5.58 17.32 -9.13
N ILE A 182 -5.05 17.23 -7.91
CA ILE A 182 -3.85 16.44 -7.58
C ILE A 182 -4.20 15.38 -6.54
N VAL A 183 -3.76 14.16 -6.79
CA VAL A 183 -3.78 13.04 -5.84
C VAL A 183 -2.35 12.68 -5.48
N ALA A 184 -2.01 12.68 -4.22
CA ALA A 184 -0.66 12.37 -3.78
C ALA A 184 -0.65 11.30 -2.69
N LEU A 185 0.19 10.28 -2.90
CA LEU A 185 0.45 9.22 -1.94
C LEU A 185 1.92 9.31 -1.51
N GLY A 186 2.16 9.48 -0.21
CA GLY A 186 3.51 9.62 0.30
C GLY A 186 3.57 9.92 1.79
N ASP A 187 4.77 10.26 2.27
CA ASP A 187 4.93 10.73 3.64
C ASP A 187 4.38 12.16 3.83
N ASP A 188 4.09 12.51 5.08
CA ASP A 188 3.50 13.81 5.43
C ASP A 188 4.38 14.98 4.98
N ALA A 189 5.71 14.82 4.97
CA ALA A 189 6.64 15.83 4.47
C ALA A 189 6.52 16.04 2.95
N SER A 190 6.31 14.97 2.19
CA SER A 190 6.05 15.03 0.75
C SER A 190 4.72 15.72 0.44
N LEU A 191 3.67 15.43 1.23
CA LEU A 191 2.36 16.07 1.08
C LEU A 191 2.40 17.57 1.40
N ALA A 192 3.16 17.97 2.41
CA ALA A 192 3.30 19.38 2.79
C ALA A 192 3.89 20.24 1.64
N ARG A 193 4.72 19.67 0.78
CA ARG A 193 5.29 20.36 -0.40
C ARG A 193 4.27 20.67 -1.50
N LEU A 194 3.10 20.04 -1.46
CA LEU A 194 2.01 20.25 -2.42
C LEU A 194 1.02 21.33 -1.98
N ALA A 195 1.38 22.14 -1.00
CA ALA A 195 0.52 23.12 -0.35
C ALA A 195 -0.08 24.21 -1.29
N GLY A 196 0.32 24.30 -2.54
CA GLY A 196 -0.15 25.32 -3.51
C GLY A 196 -1.16 24.81 -4.53
N ALA A 197 -1.50 23.51 -4.57
CA ALA A 197 -2.50 22.99 -5.50
C ALA A 197 -3.91 23.43 -5.08
N SER A 198 -4.70 23.94 -6.04
CA SER A 198 -6.04 24.47 -5.81
C SER A 198 -7.03 23.39 -5.33
N ARG A 199 -6.88 22.16 -5.82
CA ARG A 199 -7.68 21.00 -5.42
C ARG A 199 -6.80 19.78 -5.28
N ARG A 200 -6.67 19.27 -4.06
CA ARG A 200 -5.77 18.14 -3.76
C ARG A 200 -6.37 17.15 -2.79
N PHE A 201 -6.01 15.88 -2.98
CA PHE A 201 -6.27 14.80 -2.02
C PHE A 201 -4.94 14.12 -1.66
N GLY A 202 -4.63 14.03 -0.38
CA GLY A 202 -3.37 13.48 0.12
C GLY A 202 -3.58 12.25 0.98
N PHE A 203 -2.86 11.18 0.67
CA PHE A 203 -2.75 9.99 1.50
C PHE A 203 -1.40 10.01 2.21
N GLY A 204 -1.42 10.43 3.49
CA GLY A 204 -0.23 10.55 4.34
C GLY A 204 0.29 9.23 4.87
N SER A 205 1.23 9.32 5.79
CA SER A 205 1.80 8.15 6.45
C SER A 205 0.75 7.40 7.26
N ARG A 206 0.46 6.17 6.87
CA ARG A 206 -0.49 5.27 7.53
C ARG A 206 0.20 3.96 7.92
N THR A 207 -0.38 3.31 8.92
CA THR A 207 0.08 2.02 9.43
C THR A 207 -1.09 1.09 9.73
N SER A 208 -0.84 -0.20 9.79
CA SER A 208 -1.85 -1.23 9.99
C SER A 208 -1.44 -2.23 11.06
N GLY A 209 -2.42 -2.96 11.58
CA GLY A 209 -2.21 -3.97 12.59
C GLY A 209 -3.13 -5.17 12.43
N ALA A 210 -3.09 -6.06 13.42
CA ALA A 210 -4.02 -7.17 13.50
C ALA A 210 -4.53 -7.35 14.94
N LEU A 211 -5.75 -7.85 15.07
CA LEU A 211 -6.35 -8.24 16.35
C LEU A 211 -6.93 -9.64 16.22
N ILE A 212 -6.47 -10.54 17.07
CA ILE A 212 -6.77 -11.96 17.00
C ILE A 212 -7.25 -12.45 18.35
N SER A 213 -8.37 -13.18 18.40
CA SER A 213 -8.79 -13.97 19.55
C SER A 213 -8.37 -15.42 19.36
N LEU A 214 -7.72 -15.99 20.36
CA LEU A 214 -7.26 -17.38 20.36
C LEU A 214 -8.24 -18.34 21.04
N ALA A 215 -9.48 -17.90 21.30
CA ALA A 215 -10.51 -18.76 21.90
C ALA A 215 -10.82 -19.97 20.99
N PRO A 216 -10.93 -21.19 21.57
CA PRO A 216 -11.25 -22.38 20.78
C PRO A 216 -12.58 -22.25 20.02
N PRO A 217 -12.72 -22.82 18.82
CA PRO A 217 -11.81 -23.79 18.16
C PRO A 217 -10.80 -23.16 17.20
N THR A 218 -9.92 -22.28 17.66
CA THR A 218 -8.99 -21.53 16.80
C THR A 218 -7.84 -22.41 16.33
N ASN A 219 -7.59 -22.41 15.02
CA ASN A 219 -6.39 -23.00 14.42
C ASN A 219 -5.26 -21.97 14.38
N PHE A 220 -4.36 -22.01 15.35
CA PHE A 220 -3.24 -21.08 15.48
C PHE A 220 -2.33 -21.09 14.26
N ALA A 221 -2.04 -22.26 13.70
CA ALA A 221 -1.16 -22.38 12.53
C ALA A 221 -1.78 -21.68 11.31
N ALA A 222 -3.04 -21.94 11.02
CA ALA A 222 -3.72 -21.31 9.89
C ALA A 222 -3.83 -19.79 10.03
N LEU A 223 -4.05 -19.26 11.24
CA LEU A 223 -4.05 -17.83 11.50
C LEU A 223 -2.63 -17.23 11.36
N ALA A 224 -1.62 -17.91 11.88
CA ALA A 224 -0.24 -17.48 11.76
C ALA A 224 0.21 -17.43 10.29
N ASP A 225 -0.16 -18.43 9.48
CA ASP A 225 0.10 -18.47 8.05
C ASP A 225 -0.58 -17.30 7.31
N ALA A 226 -1.84 -17.04 7.64
CA ALA A 226 -2.59 -15.93 7.04
C ALA A 226 -1.97 -14.57 7.37
N VAL A 227 -1.66 -14.31 8.64
CA VAL A 227 -0.99 -13.07 9.08
C VAL A 227 0.41 -12.96 8.47
N ALA A 228 1.17 -14.05 8.45
CA ALA A 228 2.52 -14.05 7.86
C ALA A 228 2.49 -13.65 6.38
N ARG A 229 1.46 -14.06 5.61
CA ARG A 229 1.28 -13.61 4.22
C ARG A 229 1.05 -12.10 4.14
N ASP A 230 0.20 -11.53 5.00
CA ASP A 230 -0.03 -10.07 5.04
C ASP A 230 1.25 -9.30 5.39
N VAL A 231 2.13 -9.88 6.22
CA VAL A 231 3.43 -9.32 6.60
C VAL A 231 4.44 -9.40 5.47
N VAL A 232 4.54 -10.55 4.79
CA VAL A 232 5.60 -10.82 3.79
C VAL A 232 5.37 -10.03 2.51
N LEU A 233 4.11 -9.95 2.05
CA LEU A 233 3.80 -9.23 0.82
C LEU A 233 4.21 -7.77 0.94
N PHE A 234 4.77 -7.24 -0.16
CA PHE A 234 5.34 -5.88 -0.23
C PHE A 234 6.47 -5.61 0.79
N GLU A 235 7.14 -6.66 1.32
CA GLU A 235 8.19 -6.55 2.36
C GLU A 235 7.75 -5.72 3.57
N GLN A 236 6.45 -5.77 3.89
CA GLN A 236 5.86 -4.96 4.98
C GLN A 236 6.04 -3.44 4.79
N GLN A 237 6.19 -2.96 3.53
CA GLN A 237 6.39 -1.54 3.23
C GLN A 237 5.10 -0.81 2.84
N GLY A 238 4.00 -1.53 2.63
CA GLY A 238 2.70 -0.97 2.28
C GLY A 238 1.97 -0.39 3.50
N CYS A 239 1.07 0.59 3.28
CA CYS A 239 0.21 1.14 4.34
C CYS A 239 -0.74 0.08 4.94
N LEU A 240 -1.07 -0.97 4.18
CA LEU A 240 -1.89 -2.09 4.61
C LEU A 240 -1.10 -3.20 5.32
N SER A 241 0.22 -3.13 5.34
CA SER A 241 1.04 -4.16 6.00
C SER A 241 0.94 -4.04 7.52
N PRO A 242 0.66 -5.13 8.24
CA PRO A 242 0.57 -5.08 9.70
C PRO A 242 1.95 -4.92 10.33
N HIS A 243 2.06 -4.08 11.34
CA HIS A 243 3.29 -3.86 12.13
C HIS A 243 3.17 -4.40 13.55
N HIS A 244 1.95 -4.57 14.04
CA HIS A 244 1.67 -5.02 15.40
C HIS A 244 0.46 -5.96 15.40
N ILE A 245 0.54 -7.01 16.21
CA ILE A 245 -0.55 -7.96 16.43
C ILE A 245 -0.95 -7.91 17.90
N PHE A 246 -2.23 -7.66 18.15
CA PHE A 246 -2.82 -7.77 19.46
C PHE A 246 -3.52 -9.11 19.60
N ILE A 247 -3.31 -9.78 20.74
CA ILE A 247 -3.99 -11.03 21.10
C ILE A 247 -5.02 -10.72 22.21
N ASP A 248 -6.27 -10.99 21.91
CA ASP A 248 -7.39 -10.77 22.81
C ASP A 248 -7.47 -11.87 23.89
N GLY A 249 -7.84 -11.47 25.11
CA GLY A 249 -8.12 -12.36 26.22
C GLY A 249 -7.03 -12.43 27.31
N GLY A 250 -5.92 -11.70 27.17
CA GLY A 250 -4.89 -11.55 28.21
C GLY A 250 -4.12 -12.84 28.57
N ASP A 251 -4.20 -13.89 27.76
CA ASP A 251 -3.42 -15.12 27.93
C ASP A 251 -2.04 -15.00 27.28
N ASP A 252 -1.05 -14.62 28.08
CA ASP A 252 0.32 -14.42 27.62
C ASP A 252 0.98 -15.73 27.14
N ALA A 253 0.60 -16.89 27.66
CA ALA A 253 1.15 -18.16 27.23
C ALA A 253 0.65 -18.52 25.82
N ALA A 254 -0.66 -18.44 25.59
CA ALA A 254 -1.25 -18.65 24.26
C ALA A 254 -0.76 -17.63 23.24
N ALA A 255 -0.61 -16.36 23.63
CA ALA A 255 -0.08 -15.31 22.75
C ALA A 255 1.41 -15.54 22.39
N ARG A 256 2.21 -16.04 23.33
CA ARG A 256 3.59 -16.44 23.09
C ARG A 256 3.69 -17.61 22.11
N ASP A 257 2.81 -18.62 22.28
CA ASP A 257 2.75 -19.76 21.36
C ASP A 257 2.29 -19.34 19.95
N PHE A 258 1.37 -18.38 19.87
CA PHE A 258 1.01 -17.76 18.60
C PHE A 258 2.22 -17.04 17.97
N ALA A 259 2.98 -16.26 18.75
CA ALA A 259 4.18 -15.58 18.25
C ALA A 259 5.24 -16.56 17.69
N ARG A 260 5.40 -17.72 18.34
CA ARG A 260 6.26 -18.81 17.85
C ARG A 260 5.71 -19.44 16.56
N SER A 261 4.39 -19.64 16.47
CA SER A 261 3.73 -20.13 15.25
C SER A 261 3.88 -19.13 14.10
N LEU A 262 3.77 -17.83 14.36
CA LEU A 262 4.01 -16.78 13.39
C LEU A 262 5.48 -16.78 12.89
N ALA A 263 6.44 -16.96 13.81
CA ALA A 263 7.86 -17.04 13.44
C ALA A 263 8.13 -18.24 12.54
N LEU A 264 7.51 -19.40 12.80
CA LEU A 264 7.61 -20.59 11.94
C LEU A 264 7.00 -20.30 10.55
N ALA A 265 5.82 -19.70 10.48
CA ALA A 265 5.18 -19.33 9.21
C ALA A 265 6.05 -18.33 8.40
N LEU A 266 6.63 -17.31 9.06
CA LEU A 266 7.56 -16.39 8.43
C LEU A 266 8.83 -17.08 7.93
N SER A 267 9.34 -18.08 8.65
CA SER A 267 10.50 -18.87 8.22
C SER A 267 10.18 -19.66 6.95
N MET A 268 9.05 -20.35 6.90
CA MET A 268 8.61 -21.10 5.72
C MET A 268 8.39 -20.17 4.51
N LEU A 269 7.77 -19.02 4.74
CA LEU A 269 7.58 -18.02 3.68
C LEU A 269 8.89 -17.36 3.24
N ALA A 270 9.90 -17.26 4.09
CA ALA A 270 11.21 -16.75 3.70
C ALA A 270 11.95 -17.67 2.71
N GLU A 271 11.66 -18.97 2.74
CA GLU A 271 12.17 -19.93 1.74
C GLU A 271 11.43 -19.82 0.42
N ALA A 272 10.09 -19.74 0.46
CA ALA A 272 9.24 -19.65 -0.73
C ALA A 272 9.29 -18.27 -1.40
N LEU A 273 9.35 -17.22 -0.61
CA LEU A 273 9.38 -15.80 -0.99
C LEU A 273 10.62 -15.15 -0.36
N PRO A 274 11.82 -15.34 -0.92
CA PRO A 274 13.05 -14.85 -0.34
C PRO A 274 12.99 -13.33 -0.06
N PRO A 275 13.46 -12.90 1.14
CA PRO A 275 13.35 -11.49 1.54
C PRO A 275 14.25 -10.58 0.69
N ALA A 276 13.88 -9.30 0.65
CA ALA A 276 14.68 -8.27 0.01
C ALA A 276 16.04 -8.08 0.71
N LYS A 277 17.03 -7.63 -0.04
CA LYS A 277 18.32 -7.23 0.53
C LYS A 277 18.16 -5.97 1.37
N LEU A 278 18.55 -6.04 2.64
CA LEU A 278 18.45 -4.92 3.56
C LEU A 278 19.49 -3.84 3.26
N SER A 279 19.08 -2.59 3.30
CA SER A 279 20.03 -1.48 3.39
C SER A 279 20.73 -1.47 4.76
N PHE A 280 21.89 -0.84 4.85
CA PHE A 280 22.59 -0.66 6.13
C PHE A 280 21.70 0.02 7.19
N HIS A 281 20.94 1.05 6.76
CA HIS A 281 20.04 1.77 7.65
C HIS A 281 18.89 0.88 8.17
N THR A 282 18.29 0.10 7.31
CA THR A 282 17.22 -0.84 7.68
C THR A 282 17.74 -1.93 8.62
N ALA A 283 18.90 -2.53 8.30
CA ALA A 283 19.52 -3.54 9.15
C ALA A 283 19.85 -2.97 10.54
N ALA A 284 20.34 -1.73 10.63
CA ALA A 284 20.59 -1.05 11.90
C ALA A 284 19.30 -0.80 12.69
N ALA A 285 18.19 -0.46 12.02
CA ALA A 285 16.89 -0.27 12.66
C ALA A 285 16.36 -1.59 13.24
N ILE A 286 16.43 -2.69 12.48
CA ILE A 286 16.04 -4.04 12.96
C ILE A 286 16.89 -4.45 14.16
N ARG A 287 18.22 -4.26 14.10
CA ARG A 287 19.10 -4.56 15.23
C ARG A 287 18.73 -3.81 16.49
N ARG A 288 18.38 -2.52 16.40
CA ARG A 288 17.91 -1.74 17.57
C ARG A 288 16.66 -2.32 18.20
N ILE A 289 15.72 -2.83 17.39
CA ILE A 289 14.51 -3.50 17.90
C ILE A 289 14.90 -4.78 18.64
N ARG A 290 15.74 -5.61 18.03
CA ARG A 290 16.22 -6.87 18.64
C ARG A 290 16.96 -6.62 19.94
N GLU A 291 17.86 -5.63 20.00
CA GLU A 291 18.58 -5.27 21.22
C GLU A 291 17.62 -4.76 22.32
N ARG A 292 16.64 -3.93 21.96
CA ARG A 292 15.61 -3.48 22.92
C ARG A 292 14.82 -4.67 23.48
N ALA A 293 14.44 -5.63 22.63
CA ALA A 293 13.75 -6.85 23.07
C ALA A 293 14.64 -7.67 24.02
N ARG A 294 15.95 -7.86 23.74
CA ARG A 294 16.88 -8.56 24.63
C ARG A 294 16.98 -7.89 25.99
N TRP A 295 17.10 -6.54 26.03
CA TRP A 295 17.11 -5.81 27.30
C TRP A 295 15.81 -6.00 28.09
N ARG A 296 14.67 -6.01 27.38
CA ARG A 296 13.37 -6.25 27.99
C ARG A 296 13.29 -7.65 28.63
N MET A 297 13.78 -8.68 27.95
CA MET A 297 13.83 -10.05 28.45
C MET A 297 14.65 -10.17 29.76
N ILE A 298 15.71 -9.38 29.91
CA ILE A 298 16.53 -9.38 31.13
C ILE A 298 15.78 -8.73 32.29
N GLY A 299 15.03 -7.65 32.04
CA GLY A 299 14.37 -6.88 33.10
C GLY A 299 13.02 -7.45 33.58
N ALA A 300 12.18 -7.92 32.65
CA ALA A 300 10.81 -8.27 32.92
C ALA A 300 10.51 -9.78 32.85
N HIS A 301 11.35 -10.58 32.19
CA HIS A 301 11.20 -12.04 31.95
C HIS A 301 9.92 -12.48 31.24
N ASP A 302 9.07 -11.53 30.84
CA ASP A 302 7.77 -11.75 30.20
C ASP A 302 7.82 -11.60 28.67
N ALA A 303 8.87 -10.97 28.13
CA ALA A 303 9.10 -10.80 26.71
C ALA A 303 9.88 -11.98 26.09
N GLU A 304 9.77 -12.14 24.77
CA GLU A 304 10.54 -13.11 24.00
C GLU A 304 10.94 -12.52 22.66
N LEU A 305 12.19 -12.77 22.22
CA LEU A 305 12.69 -12.45 20.88
C LEU A 305 12.87 -13.75 20.11
N ILE A 306 12.14 -13.86 18.99
CA ILE A 306 12.24 -14.96 18.04
C ILE A 306 12.75 -14.36 16.73
N GLU A 307 13.90 -14.80 16.27
CA GLU A 307 14.57 -14.14 15.17
C GLU A 307 15.31 -15.09 14.24
N ASP A 308 15.34 -14.75 12.97
CA ASP A 308 16.27 -15.38 12.02
C ASP A 308 17.67 -14.75 12.12
N ARG A 309 18.71 -15.58 12.04
CA ARG A 309 20.11 -15.14 12.14
C ARG A 309 20.53 -14.22 10.99
N THR A 310 19.96 -14.40 9.80
CA THR A 310 20.25 -13.59 8.61
C THR A 310 19.42 -12.31 8.54
N MET A 311 18.57 -12.06 9.53
CA MET A 311 17.57 -10.96 9.55
C MET A 311 16.46 -11.10 8.49
N ALA A 312 16.16 -12.31 8.04
CA ALA A 312 15.05 -12.55 7.12
C ALA A 312 13.68 -12.20 7.74
N TRP A 313 13.55 -12.33 9.06
CA TRP A 313 12.37 -11.94 9.83
C TRP A 313 12.71 -11.73 11.32
N THR A 314 11.82 -11.07 12.03
CA THR A 314 11.91 -10.83 13.48
C THR A 314 10.52 -10.79 14.09
N VAL A 315 10.29 -11.55 15.15
CA VAL A 315 9.08 -11.49 15.98
C VAL A 315 9.47 -11.16 17.41
N VAL A 316 8.89 -10.10 17.95
CA VAL A 316 9.04 -9.72 19.36
C VAL A 316 7.71 -9.96 20.05
N PHE A 317 7.68 -10.85 21.01
CA PHE A 317 6.56 -10.95 21.95
C PHE A 317 6.86 -10.03 23.15
N ASP A 318 5.99 -9.08 23.40
CA ASP A 318 6.01 -8.20 24.58
C ASP A 318 4.56 -7.94 25.01
N PRO A 319 4.06 -8.61 26.07
CA PRO A 319 2.65 -8.57 26.43
C PRO A 319 2.16 -7.17 26.78
N SER A 320 3.07 -6.29 27.22
CA SER A 320 2.73 -4.93 27.63
C SER A 320 2.91 -3.87 26.53
N ALA A 321 3.38 -4.24 25.34
CA ALA A 321 3.70 -3.25 24.30
C ALA A 321 2.45 -2.50 23.79
N HIS A 322 2.55 -1.18 23.70
CA HIS A 322 1.66 -0.36 22.89
C HIS A 322 1.94 -0.57 21.41
N PHE A 323 1.04 -0.12 20.54
CA PHE A 323 1.26 -0.21 19.11
C PHE A 323 2.65 0.36 18.75
N THR A 324 3.47 -0.48 18.14
CA THR A 324 4.84 -0.14 17.77
C THR A 324 5.03 -0.25 16.28
N MET A 325 5.45 0.86 15.66
CA MET A 325 5.88 0.87 14.27
C MET A 325 7.19 0.10 14.12
N SER A 326 7.23 -0.84 13.20
CA SER A 326 8.45 -1.52 12.80
C SER A 326 9.09 -0.84 11.58
N PRO A 327 10.36 -1.10 11.26
CA PRO A 327 10.97 -0.64 10.01
C PRO A 327 10.44 -1.38 8.77
N GLY A 328 9.45 -2.27 8.94
CA GLY A 328 9.04 -3.22 7.92
C GLY A 328 9.97 -4.45 7.86
N TYR A 329 10.10 -5.01 6.67
CA TYR A 329 11.01 -6.13 6.41
C TYR A 329 10.78 -7.30 7.39
N ARG A 330 9.49 -7.71 7.49
CA ARG A 330 9.03 -8.86 8.28
C ARG A 330 9.40 -8.75 9.78
N THR A 331 9.32 -7.53 10.31
CA THR A 331 9.58 -7.26 11.73
C THR A 331 8.27 -6.98 12.44
N MET A 332 7.87 -7.88 13.36
CA MET A 332 6.58 -7.87 14.03
C MET A 332 6.71 -7.75 15.54
N THR A 333 5.72 -7.07 16.16
CA THR A 333 5.49 -7.12 17.59
C THR A 333 4.16 -7.82 17.86
N VAL A 334 4.12 -8.72 18.83
CA VAL A 334 2.93 -9.40 19.33
C VAL A 334 2.75 -9.02 20.79
N SER A 335 1.57 -8.55 21.16
CA SER A 335 1.22 -8.22 22.55
C SER A 335 -0.17 -8.74 22.92
N THR A 336 -0.46 -8.81 24.22
CA THR A 336 -1.77 -9.17 24.73
C THR A 336 -2.59 -7.94 25.08
N ILE A 337 -3.91 -8.06 24.94
CA ILE A 337 -4.88 -7.10 25.47
C ILE A 337 -5.92 -7.85 26.29
N ARG A 338 -6.47 -7.17 27.29
CA ARG A 338 -7.50 -7.74 28.18
C ARG A 338 -8.89 -7.57 27.60
N ASP A 339 -9.15 -6.44 26.97
CA ASP A 339 -10.45 -6.02 26.46
C ASP A 339 -10.34 -4.87 25.46
N ALA A 340 -11.47 -4.35 25.03
CA ALA A 340 -11.56 -3.24 24.06
C ALA A 340 -11.01 -1.92 24.62
N ASP A 341 -11.14 -1.66 25.91
CA ASP A 341 -10.63 -0.43 26.52
C ASP A 341 -9.09 -0.47 26.62
N ASP A 342 -8.52 -1.63 26.89
CA ASP A 342 -7.07 -1.85 26.82
C ASP A 342 -6.55 -1.67 25.38
N LEU A 343 -7.27 -2.20 24.36
CA LEU A 343 -6.93 -1.97 22.97
C LEU A 343 -6.92 -0.48 22.63
N ALA A 344 -7.95 0.27 23.04
CA ALA A 344 -8.02 1.72 22.80
C ALA A 344 -6.79 2.45 23.41
N SER A 345 -6.41 2.09 24.62
CA SER A 345 -5.20 2.61 25.28
C SER A 345 -3.93 2.28 24.51
N ARG A 346 -3.79 1.02 24.02
CA ARG A 346 -2.62 0.58 23.25
C ARG A 346 -2.51 1.23 21.89
N LEU A 347 -3.64 1.61 21.27
CA LEU A 347 -3.69 2.29 19.97
C LEU A 347 -3.51 3.82 20.08
N ALA A 348 -3.67 4.40 21.26
CA ALA A 348 -3.60 5.86 21.45
C ALA A 348 -2.40 6.55 20.77
N PRO A 349 -1.16 5.99 20.76
CA PRO A 349 -0.02 6.62 20.11
C PRO A 349 -0.14 6.76 18.59
N VAL A 350 -1.02 5.99 17.95
CA VAL A 350 -1.18 5.92 16.48
C VAL A 350 -2.58 6.28 16.01
N THR A 351 -3.45 6.75 16.91
CA THR A 351 -4.81 7.22 16.57
C THR A 351 -4.77 8.25 15.45
N GLY A 352 -5.64 8.10 14.45
CA GLY A 352 -5.69 8.94 13.25
C GLY A 352 -4.62 8.62 12.19
N ARG A 353 -3.71 7.67 12.47
CA ARG A 353 -2.70 7.19 11.53
C ARG A 353 -2.90 5.73 11.12
N LEU A 354 -3.95 5.10 11.59
CA LEU A 354 -4.28 3.73 11.22
C LEU A 354 -4.99 3.69 9.87
N GLU A 355 -4.71 2.63 9.10
CA GLU A 355 -5.37 2.37 7.82
C GLU A 355 -6.22 1.11 7.90
N ALA A 356 -5.61 -0.03 8.21
CA ALA A 356 -6.28 -1.31 8.18
C ALA A 356 -6.01 -2.16 9.43
N PHE A 357 -6.96 -3.06 9.73
CA PHE A 357 -6.77 -4.12 10.71
C PHE A 357 -7.27 -5.46 10.19
N ALA A 358 -6.42 -6.49 10.28
CA ALA A 358 -6.89 -7.86 10.19
C ALA A 358 -7.59 -8.23 11.50
N LEU A 359 -8.82 -8.71 11.44
CA LEU A 359 -9.65 -8.98 12.62
C LEU A 359 -10.14 -10.42 12.62
N ALA A 360 -9.55 -11.25 13.50
CA ALA A 360 -9.98 -12.63 13.76
C ALA A 360 -10.59 -12.73 15.16
N VAL A 361 -11.72 -12.07 15.36
CA VAL A 361 -12.50 -12.09 16.62
C VAL A 361 -13.93 -12.45 16.29
N ALA A 362 -14.50 -13.38 17.03
CA ALA A 362 -15.90 -13.82 16.90
C ALA A 362 -16.74 -13.39 18.11
N GLY A 363 -18.06 -13.55 17.98
CA GLY A 363 -18.99 -13.32 19.07
C GLY A 363 -19.27 -11.85 19.37
N PRO A 364 -19.93 -11.56 20.52
CA PRO A 364 -20.42 -10.22 20.84
C PRO A 364 -19.31 -9.18 21.10
N THR A 365 -18.12 -9.60 21.49
CA THR A 365 -16.98 -8.71 21.71
C THR A 365 -16.47 -8.06 20.41
N ARG A 366 -16.71 -8.70 19.26
CA ARG A 366 -16.31 -8.18 17.94
C ARG A 366 -16.82 -6.75 17.67
N VAL A 367 -18.06 -6.46 18.05
CA VAL A 367 -18.68 -5.13 17.82
C VAL A 367 -17.90 -4.06 18.59
N ARG A 368 -17.59 -4.29 19.87
CA ARG A 368 -16.82 -3.34 20.68
C ARG A 368 -15.42 -3.09 20.13
N PHE A 369 -14.75 -4.11 19.60
CA PHE A 369 -13.46 -3.94 18.95
C PHE A 369 -13.58 -3.14 17.65
N LEU A 370 -14.62 -3.38 16.84
CA LEU A 370 -14.87 -2.57 15.64
C LEU A 370 -15.10 -1.09 15.98
N ASP A 371 -15.84 -0.80 17.05
CA ASP A 371 -16.06 0.58 17.51
C ASP A 371 -14.74 1.25 17.94
N VAL A 372 -13.87 0.55 18.66
CA VAL A 372 -12.54 1.04 19.04
C VAL A 372 -11.65 1.28 17.82
N LEU A 373 -11.62 0.33 16.87
CA LEU A 373 -10.84 0.46 15.65
C LEU A 373 -11.32 1.64 14.79
N ALA A 374 -12.63 1.81 14.62
CA ALA A 374 -13.22 2.94 13.92
C ALA A 374 -12.89 4.27 14.63
N GLY A 375 -13.02 4.34 15.95
CA GLY A 375 -12.64 5.51 16.76
C GLY A 375 -11.14 5.84 16.68
N ALA A 376 -10.28 4.85 16.46
CA ALA A 376 -8.85 5.03 16.24
C ALA A 376 -8.49 5.43 14.79
N GLY A 377 -9.48 5.48 13.87
CA GLY A 377 -9.31 5.91 12.49
C GLY A 377 -9.02 4.77 11.49
N VAL A 378 -9.27 3.51 11.89
CA VAL A 378 -9.18 2.37 10.96
C VAL A 378 -10.32 2.46 9.95
N THR A 379 -9.96 2.40 8.65
CA THR A 379 -10.91 2.54 7.55
C THR A 379 -11.21 1.22 6.85
N TYR A 380 -10.34 0.22 7.05
CA TYR A 380 -10.47 -1.08 6.43
C TYR A 380 -10.26 -2.21 7.47
N VAL A 381 -11.28 -3.04 7.64
CA VAL A 381 -11.21 -4.24 8.47
C VAL A 381 -11.47 -5.46 7.59
N CYS A 382 -10.60 -6.46 7.66
CA CYS A 382 -10.70 -7.68 6.86
C CYS A 382 -10.26 -8.91 7.68
N ASP A 383 -10.43 -10.09 7.11
CA ASP A 383 -9.86 -11.30 7.68
C ASP A 383 -8.34 -11.35 7.50
N PRO A 384 -7.57 -12.00 8.39
CA PRO A 384 -6.15 -12.27 8.19
C PRO A 384 -5.88 -12.93 6.83
N GLY A 385 -4.79 -12.52 6.17
CA GLY A 385 -4.42 -12.96 4.82
C GLY A 385 -5.13 -12.19 3.68
N ARG A 386 -5.93 -11.15 4.01
CA ARG A 386 -6.67 -10.33 3.05
C ARG A 386 -6.26 -8.86 3.03
N MET A 387 -5.32 -8.46 3.87
CA MET A 387 -4.95 -7.04 3.99
C MET A 387 -4.40 -6.46 2.68
N GLN A 388 -3.64 -7.24 1.93
CA GLN A 388 -2.95 -6.76 0.72
C GLN A 388 -3.81 -6.75 -0.56
N SER A 389 -5.10 -7.12 -0.44
CA SER A 389 -6.03 -7.19 -1.57
C SER A 389 -7.36 -6.52 -1.20
N PRO A 390 -7.36 -5.21 -0.87
CA PRO A 390 -8.58 -4.50 -0.49
C PRO A 390 -9.54 -4.44 -1.69
N PRO A 391 -10.88 -4.45 -1.46
CA PRO A 391 -11.85 -4.32 -2.54
C PRO A 391 -11.78 -2.93 -3.18
N LEU A 392 -12.30 -2.79 -4.41
CA LEU A 392 -12.23 -1.53 -5.17
C LEU A 392 -12.95 -0.36 -4.46
N ASN A 393 -13.96 -0.64 -3.68
CA ASN A 393 -14.68 0.36 -2.87
C ASN A 393 -14.07 0.60 -1.49
N TRP A 394 -12.86 0.11 -1.25
CA TRP A 394 -12.13 0.37 -0.02
C TRP A 394 -12.05 1.89 0.26
N PRO A 395 -12.46 2.34 1.47
CA PRO A 395 -12.44 3.74 1.83
C PRO A 395 -11.03 4.22 2.21
N HIS A 396 -10.08 4.13 1.28
CA HIS A 396 -8.69 4.52 1.50
C HIS A 396 -8.59 5.94 2.09
N GLY A 397 -7.84 6.07 3.15
CA GLY A 397 -7.62 7.36 3.82
C GLY A 397 -8.87 7.99 4.45
N GLY A 398 -9.93 7.22 4.70
CA GLY A 398 -11.14 7.71 5.36
C GLY A 398 -12.38 7.89 4.49
N GLY A 399 -12.36 7.40 3.23
CA GLY A 399 -13.55 7.31 2.38
C GLY A 399 -13.90 8.57 1.57
N ALA A 400 -13.30 9.71 1.85
CA ALA A 400 -13.60 10.97 1.15
C ALA A 400 -13.06 11.03 -0.30
N PHE A 401 -12.23 10.06 -0.73
CA PHE A 401 -11.61 10.11 -2.06
C PHE A 401 -12.62 10.01 -3.21
N LEU A 402 -13.63 9.15 -3.09
CA LEU A 402 -14.65 9.02 -4.13
C LEU A 402 -15.55 10.27 -4.19
N ASP A 403 -15.83 10.91 -3.06
CA ASP A 403 -16.54 12.19 -3.01
C ASP A 403 -15.69 13.31 -3.61
N PHE A 404 -14.40 13.34 -3.31
CA PHE A 404 -13.43 14.22 -3.96
C PHE A 404 -13.43 14.03 -5.48
N LEU A 405 -13.36 12.80 -6.00
CA LEU A 405 -13.47 12.54 -7.45
C LEU A 405 -14.82 12.97 -8.01
N ALA A 406 -15.90 12.81 -7.26
CA ALA A 406 -17.23 13.24 -7.67
C ALA A 406 -17.47 14.75 -7.53
N GLY A 407 -16.55 15.50 -6.87
CA GLY A 407 -16.69 16.92 -6.58
C GLY A 407 -17.83 17.22 -5.60
N ARG A 408 -18.07 16.31 -4.65
CA ARG A 408 -19.06 16.48 -3.58
C ARG A 408 -18.48 17.03 -2.28
N ASP A 409 -17.20 17.35 -2.30
CA ASP A 409 -16.44 17.95 -1.21
C ASP A 409 -16.29 19.48 -1.34
N GLU A 410 -17.00 20.08 -2.29
CA GLU A 410 -17.07 21.52 -2.56
C GLU A 410 -18.21 22.22 -1.82
#